data_14c415c7ab9378d1b22e6f54dda53922
#
_entry.id   14c415c7ab9378d1b22e6f54dda53922
#
_cell.length_a   1.000
_cell.length_b   1.000
_cell.length_c   1.000
_cell.angle_alpha   90.00
_cell.angle_beta   90.00
_cell.angle_gamma   90.00
#
_symmetry.space_group_name_H-M   'P 1'
#
loop_
_entity.id
_entity.type
_entity.pdbx_description
1 polymer ?
#
loop_
_entity_poly.entity_id
_entity_poly.type
_entity_poly.pdbx_seq_one_letter_code
_entity_poly.pdbx_strand_id
1 'polypeptide(L)'
;MSNSTGNSGNFLSAILDFLLGLLGISQTPLTPPQPQPPAVPPDNTTEPVRIVTSHVLLVIYDPVMDPATGTKLSQFMNWNRPDDLANSFIQDILVASGGNARFQIAQRVELNEFPAKTDGYRYNAQTFAAVIKGTQSAYQPEMADYMAIVTVLNILPQITRREIDEVWLIGFPNAGFYESTMGGAGAFWCNAPPLTATASCDRKFVIMGFSYERGVGEMLHSFGHRCESIMTQAFAKTQGEANLYARFSRYDKTSPGQAELGTIHFPPNAQQDYDYNNPTKVASNCYDWYNFPQFKNDVRQVNADEWGNGNLEILHSWWTKHLPKVAGRTSGVANNWWQYIMDPNLVNL
;
A
#
# COMPACT_ATOMS: atom_id res chain seq x y z
N MET A 1 48.15 0.27 -48.65
CA MET A 1 47.85 1.38 -47.72
C MET A 1 46.63 0.96 -46.93
N SER A 2 46.85 0.44 -45.75
CA SER A 2 45.80 0.00 -44.83
C SER A 2 45.63 1.04 -43.72
N ASN A 3 44.47 1.67 -43.63
CA ASN A 3 44.12 2.58 -42.55
C ASN A 3 43.69 1.76 -41.32
N SER A 4 44.52 1.80 -40.29
CA SER A 4 44.14 1.39 -38.94
C SER A 4 43.54 2.58 -38.21
N THR A 5 42.22 2.63 -38.03
CA THR A 5 41.58 3.51 -37.09
C THR A 5 41.59 2.87 -35.69
N GLY A 6 42.44 3.41 -34.84
CA GLY A 6 42.69 2.88 -33.51
C GLY A 6 41.53 3.02 -32.54
N ASN A 7 41.45 2.00 -31.77
CA ASN A 7 40.53 1.72 -30.66
C ASN A 7 40.88 2.59 -29.44
N SER A 8 40.58 3.91 -29.44
CA SER A 8 40.87 4.82 -28.33
C SER A 8 39.80 4.82 -27.22
N GLY A 9 38.59 4.23 -27.45
CA GLY A 9 37.51 4.16 -26.49
C GLY A 9 37.76 3.16 -25.35
N ASN A 10 38.34 2.00 -25.67
CA ASN A 10 38.55 0.93 -24.68
C ASN A 10 39.71 1.20 -23.71
N PHE A 11 40.67 2.03 -24.08
CA PHE A 11 41.83 2.33 -23.21
C PHE A 11 41.47 3.31 -22.07
N LEU A 12 40.66 4.31 -22.36
CA LEU A 12 40.19 5.27 -21.34
C LEU A 12 39.22 4.60 -20.35
N SER A 13 38.35 3.70 -20.81
CA SER A 13 37.50 2.89 -19.95
C SER A 13 38.30 2.00 -19.00
N ALA A 14 39.29 1.29 -19.49
CA ALA A 14 40.16 0.42 -18.70
C ALA A 14 40.97 1.19 -17.63
N ILE A 15 41.41 2.40 -17.92
CA ILE A 15 42.11 3.26 -16.95
C ILE A 15 41.12 3.75 -15.87
N LEU A 16 39.91 4.12 -16.25
CA LEU A 16 38.87 4.55 -15.29
C LEU A 16 38.49 3.40 -14.37
N ASP A 17 38.29 2.19 -14.90
CA ASP A 17 37.96 1.00 -14.11
C ASP A 17 39.09 0.61 -13.15
N PHE A 18 40.34 0.77 -13.55
CA PHE A 18 41.52 0.54 -12.72
C PHE A 18 41.59 1.57 -11.58
N LEU A 19 41.33 2.85 -11.84
CA LEU A 19 41.35 3.92 -10.84
C LEU A 19 40.20 3.78 -9.85
N LEU A 20 39.00 3.38 -10.31
CA LEU A 20 37.84 3.12 -9.47
C LEU A 20 38.05 1.88 -8.58
N GLY A 21 38.72 0.85 -9.11
CA GLY A 21 39.10 -0.34 -8.34
C GLY A 21 40.10 0.00 -7.21
N LEU A 22 41.02 0.93 -7.41
CA LEU A 22 41.94 1.43 -6.40
C LEU A 22 41.24 2.22 -5.27
N LEU A 23 40.08 2.82 -5.58
CA LEU A 23 39.25 3.56 -4.61
C LEU A 23 38.21 2.67 -3.91
N GLY A 24 38.16 1.37 -4.21
CA GLY A 24 37.18 0.43 -3.67
C GLY A 24 35.75 0.67 -4.17
N ILE A 25 35.58 1.43 -5.25
CA ILE A 25 34.27 1.72 -5.86
C ILE A 25 34.02 0.66 -6.93
N SER A 26 33.32 -0.41 -6.58
CA SER A 26 32.80 -1.40 -7.55
C SER A 26 31.62 -0.81 -8.28
N GLN A 27 31.75 -0.51 -9.56
CA GLN A 27 30.60 -0.25 -10.41
C GLN A 27 29.95 -1.59 -10.77
N THR A 28 28.81 -1.89 -10.16
CA THR A 28 27.94 -2.94 -10.66
C THR A 28 27.52 -2.54 -12.07
N PRO A 29 27.71 -3.38 -13.12
CA PRO A 29 27.26 -3.05 -14.48
C PRO A 29 25.75 -2.76 -14.44
N LEU A 30 25.36 -1.56 -14.88
CA LEU A 30 23.94 -1.24 -15.04
C LEU A 30 23.34 -2.19 -16.09
N THR A 31 22.29 -2.90 -15.73
CA THR A 31 21.56 -3.72 -16.69
C THR A 31 21.05 -2.81 -17.82
N PRO A 32 21.45 -3.05 -19.08
CA PRO A 32 20.96 -2.20 -20.16
C PRO A 32 19.45 -2.32 -20.29
N PRO A 33 18.74 -1.21 -20.57
CA PRO A 33 17.30 -1.24 -20.76
C PRO A 33 16.94 -2.21 -21.89
N GLN A 34 16.01 -3.12 -21.60
CA GLN A 34 15.49 -4.04 -22.61
C GLN A 34 14.39 -3.34 -23.44
N PRO A 35 14.16 -3.81 -24.69
CA PRO A 35 13.05 -3.31 -25.49
C PRO A 35 11.74 -3.45 -24.69
N GLN A 36 11.01 -2.36 -24.58
CA GLN A 36 9.72 -2.37 -23.90
C GLN A 36 8.72 -3.25 -24.63
N PRO A 37 7.86 -3.96 -23.90
CA PRO A 37 6.72 -4.61 -24.52
C PRO A 37 5.86 -3.57 -25.26
N PRO A 38 5.22 -3.94 -26.37
CA PRO A 38 4.33 -3.04 -27.09
C PRO A 38 3.24 -2.50 -26.18
N ALA A 39 2.90 -1.22 -26.32
CA ALA A 39 1.82 -0.61 -25.56
C ALA A 39 0.51 -1.36 -25.84
N VAL A 40 -0.23 -1.68 -24.77
CA VAL A 40 -1.59 -2.22 -24.88
C VAL A 40 -2.52 -1.07 -25.25
N PRO A 41 -3.17 -1.08 -26.43
CA PRO A 41 -4.06 0.01 -26.79
C PRO A 41 -5.28 0.06 -25.86
N PRO A 42 -5.83 1.24 -25.56
CA PRO A 42 -7.05 1.34 -24.75
C PRO A 42 -8.26 0.78 -25.52
N ASP A 43 -9.12 0.06 -24.82
CA ASP A 43 -10.37 -0.47 -25.37
C ASP A 43 -11.38 0.66 -25.63
N ASN A 44 -11.36 1.68 -24.75
CA ASN A 44 -12.25 2.83 -24.78
C ASN A 44 -11.56 4.04 -24.13
N THR A 45 -11.57 5.17 -24.78
CA THR A 45 -10.96 6.43 -24.29
C THR A 45 -11.99 7.42 -23.75
N THR A 46 -13.29 7.14 -23.87
CA THR A 46 -14.38 8.04 -23.53
C THR A 46 -15.08 7.72 -22.21
N GLU A 47 -14.77 6.56 -21.59
CA GLU A 47 -15.34 6.23 -20.28
C GLU A 47 -14.89 7.27 -19.25
N PRO A 48 -15.84 7.97 -18.57
CA PRO A 48 -15.47 9.07 -17.68
C PRO A 48 -14.76 8.56 -16.41
N VAL A 49 -13.94 9.41 -15.83
CA VAL A 49 -13.34 9.15 -14.52
C VAL A 49 -14.46 9.09 -13.47
N ARG A 50 -14.53 8.00 -12.73
CA ARG A 50 -15.45 7.86 -11.60
C ARG A 50 -14.77 8.31 -10.32
N ILE A 51 -15.25 9.40 -9.73
CA ILE A 51 -14.86 9.83 -8.38
C ILE A 51 -15.63 8.98 -7.37
N VAL A 52 -14.92 8.43 -6.39
CA VAL A 52 -15.54 7.63 -5.32
C VAL A 52 -15.29 8.32 -3.97
N THR A 53 -16.38 8.55 -3.24
CA THR A 53 -16.33 8.94 -1.82
C THR A 53 -16.68 7.70 -1.00
N SER A 54 -15.82 7.34 -0.06
CA SER A 54 -16.05 6.26 0.89
C SER A 54 -16.39 6.85 2.26
N HIS A 55 -17.51 6.43 2.84
CA HIS A 55 -17.97 6.83 4.17
C HIS A 55 -17.38 5.87 5.19
N VAL A 56 -16.55 6.40 6.10
CA VAL A 56 -15.74 5.63 7.03
C VAL A 56 -16.37 5.64 8.43
N LEU A 57 -16.50 4.44 9.04
CA LEU A 57 -16.61 4.30 10.47
C LEU A 57 -15.20 4.28 11.06
N LEU A 58 -14.79 5.37 11.71
CA LEU A 58 -13.53 5.46 12.44
C LEU A 58 -13.70 4.93 13.86
N VAL A 59 -13.02 3.84 14.18
CA VAL A 59 -13.03 3.21 15.51
C VAL A 59 -11.64 3.33 16.12
N ILE A 60 -11.55 4.01 17.26
CA ILE A 60 -10.30 4.25 17.98
C ILE A 60 -10.31 3.44 19.26
N TYR A 61 -9.37 2.52 19.42
CA TYR A 61 -9.09 1.82 20.66
C TYR A 61 -7.99 2.57 21.41
N ASP A 62 -8.36 3.39 22.40
CA ASP A 62 -7.40 4.18 23.19
C ASP A 62 -7.74 4.08 24.69
N PRO A 63 -7.43 2.91 25.31
CA PRO A 63 -7.79 2.62 26.69
C PRO A 63 -7.09 3.54 27.69
N VAL A 64 -7.76 3.83 28.80
CA VAL A 64 -7.18 4.55 29.95
C VAL A 64 -6.15 3.68 30.65
N MET A 65 -4.91 4.17 30.71
CA MET A 65 -3.77 3.51 31.35
C MET A 65 -3.59 3.94 32.80
N ASP A 66 -3.96 5.16 33.12
CA ASP A 66 -3.96 5.69 34.50
C ASP A 66 -5.36 6.20 34.86
N PRO A 67 -6.12 5.42 35.62
CA PRO A 67 -7.48 5.82 36.03
C PRO A 67 -7.54 7.07 36.95
N ALA A 68 -6.44 7.39 37.66
CA ALA A 68 -6.42 8.53 38.55
C ALA A 68 -6.37 9.87 37.78
N THR A 69 -5.75 9.88 36.64
CA THR A 69 -5.60 11.07 35.76
C THR A 69 -6.48 11.01 34.52
N GLY A 70 -7.04 9.83 34.20
CA GLY A 70 -7.74 9.59 32.95
C GLY A 70 -6.82 9.53 31.71
N THR A 71 -5.50 9.36 31.92
CA THR A 71 -4.50 9.35 30.85
C THR A 71 -4.67 8.12 29.95
N LYS A 72 -4.96 8.35 28.68
CA LYS A 72 -5.14 7.31 27.66
C LYS A 72 -3.80 6.74 27.16
N LEU A 73 -3.84 5.57 26.51
CA LEU A 73 -2.64 4.87 26.05
C LEU A 73 -1.80 5.71 25.08
N SER A 74 -2.41 6.37 24.11
CA SER A 74 -1.71 7.24 23.17
C SER A 74 -0.92 8.34 23.89
N GLN A 75 -1.50 8.97 24.90
CA GLN A 75 -0.86 9.99 25.72
C GLN A 75 0.19 9.39 26.67
N PHE A 76 -0.13 8.28 27.33
CA PHE A 76 0.76 7.59 28.26
C PHE A 76 2.08 7.17 27.61
N MET A 77 2.00 6.74 26.36
CA MET A 77 3.15 6.31 25.56
C MET A 77 3.79 7.43 24.74
N ASN A 78 3.21 8.63 24.75
CA ASN A 78 3.59 9.75 23.87
C ASN A 78 3.62 9.33 22.38
N TRP A 79 2.62 8.58 21.95
CA TRP A 79 2.41 8.17 20.57
C TRP A 79 1.56 9.20 19.80
N ASN A 80 1.37 8.99 18.51
CA ASN A 80 0.58 9.88 17.67
C ASN A 80 -0.88 9.96 18.14
N ARG A 81 -1.52 11.09 17.85
CA ARG A 81 -2.95 11.25 18.06
C ARG A 81 -3.72 10.57 16.94
N PRO A 82 -4.63 9.62 17.24
CA PRO A 82 -5.33 8.85 16.19
C PRO A 82 -6.08 9.71 15.17
N ASP A 83 -6.73 10.80 15.62
CA ASP A 83 -7.47 11.71 14.73
C ASP A 83 -6.55 12.47 13.79
N ASP A 84 -5.35 12.87 14.23
CA ASP A 84 -4.37 13.57 13.39
C ASP A 84 -3.84 12.63 12.30
N LEU A 85 -3.57 11.37 12.64
CA LEU A 85 -3.19 10.33 11.69
C LEU A 85 -4.29 10.10 10.64
N ALA A 86 -5.54 9.94 11.07
CA ALA A 86 -6.67 9.74 10.16
C ALA A 86 -6.82 10.92 9.18
N ASN A 87 -6.69 12.16 9.67
CA ASN A 87 -6.77 13.36 8.85
C ASN A 87 -5.61 13.46 7.85
N SER A 88 -4.38 13.18 8.27
CA SER A 88 -3.21 13.17 7.39
C SER A 88 -3.37 12.12 6.29
N PHE A 89 -3.77 10.90 6.63
CA PHE A 89 -4.01 9.83 5.68
C PHE A 89 -5.09 10.19 4.65
N ILE A 90 -6.20 10.81 5.07
CA ILE A 90 -7.27 11.30 4.17
C ILE A 90 -6.68 12.29 3.14
N GLN A 91 -5.85 13.23 3.59
CA GLN A 91 -5.22 14.22 2.70
C GLN A 91 -4.23 13.58 1.73
N ASP A 92 -3.42 12.64 2.19
CA ASP A 92 -2.46 11.96 1.32
C ASP A 92 -3.15 11.17 0.21
N ILE A 93 -4.23 10.44 0.52
CA ILE A 93 -5.01 9.71 -0.48
C ILE A 93 -5.72 10.67 -1.44
N LEU A 94 -6.26 11.78 -0.96
CA LEU A 94 -6.88 12.80 -1.80
C LEU A 94 -5.87 13.34 -2.82
N VAL A 95 -4.65 13.67 -2.37
CA VAL A 95 -3.57 14.18 -3.21
C VAL A 95 -3.07 13.11 -4.18
N ALA A 96 -2.79 11.90 -3.71
CA ALA A 96 -2.26 10.80 -4.53
C ALA A 96 -3.23 10.43 -5.68
N SER A 97 -4.53 10.41 -5.40
CA SER A 97 -5.57 10.10 -6.37
C SER A 97 -5.92 11.26 -7.32
N GLY A 98 -5.35 12.44 -7.10
CA GLY A 98 -5.77 13.66 -7.83
C GLY A 98 -7.24 14.03 -7.59
N GLY A 99 -7.78 13.70 -6.39
CA GLY A 99 -9.15 13.96 -5.98
C GLY A 99 -10.17 12.91 -6.42
N ASN A 100 -9.74 11.82 -7.08
CA ASN A 100 -10.64 10.75 -7.54
C ASN A 100 -11.09 9.80 -6.41
N ALA A 101 -10.30 9.70 -5.35
CA ALA A 101 -10.62 8.97 -4.12
C ALA A 101 -10.77 9.95 -2.96
N ARG A 102 -11.89 9.84 -2.26
CA ARG A 102 -12.21 10.71 -1.13
C ARG A 102 -12.68 9.87 0.04
N PHE A 103 -12.09 10.06 1.19
CA PHE A 103 -12.60 9.51 2.45
C PHE A 103 -13.36 10.58 3.22
N GLN A 104 -14.46 10.19 3.81
CA GLN A 104 -15.26 11.01 4.70
C GLN A 104 -15.54 10.22 5.98
N ILE A 105 -15.11 10.73 7.13
CA ILE A 105 -15.48 10.12 8.41
C ILE A 105 -16.98 10.39 8.62
N ALA A 106 -17.79 9.34 8.41
CA ALA A 106 -19.24 9.41 8.63
C ALA A 106 -19.59 9.23 10.11
N GLN A 107 -18.82 8.40 10.80
CA GLN A 107 -19.00 8.13 12.23
C GLN A 107 -17.64 7.97 12.89
N ARG A 108 -17.52 8.42 14.14
CA ARG A 108 -16.34 8.26 14.98
C ARG A 108 -16.75 7.65 16.32
N VAL A 109 -16.12 6.54 16.65
CA VAL A 109 -16.32 5.83 17.94
C VAL A 109 -14.96 5.71 18.62
N GLU A 110 -14.88 6.06 19.88
CA GLU A 110 -13.69 5.88 20.70
C GLU A 110 -14.01 4.94 21.84
N LEU A 111 -13.21 3.87 21.95
CA LEU A 111 -13.40 2.79 22.89
C LEU A 111 -12.31 2.83 23.96
N ASN A 112 -12.74 3.01 25.21
CA ASN A 112 -11.87 2.92 26.37
C ASN A 112 -11.67 1.46 26.77
N GLU A 113 -11.19 0.63 25.82
CA GLU A 113 -10.94 -0.78 26.07
C GLU A 113 -9.85 -1.33 25.14
N PHE A 114 -9.29 -2.47 25.52
CA PHE A 114 -8.45 -3.29 24.65
C PHE A 114 -9.35 -4.19 23.80
N PRO A 115 -9.07 -4.39 22.49
CA PRO A 115 -9.84 -5.32 21.67
C PRO A 115 -9.75 -6.76 22.22
N ALA A 116 -10.86 -7.50 22.12
CA ALA A 116 -10.84 -8.92 22.45
C ALA A 116 -10.01 -9.70 21.44
N LYS A 117 -9.23 -10.68 21.90
CA LYS A 117 -8.60 -11.70 21.06
C LYS A 117 -9.62 -12.76 20.66
N THR A 118 -9.27 -13.60 19.70
CA THR A 118 -10.17 -14.64 19.16
C THR A 118 -10.65 -15.66 20.19
N ASP A 119 -9.96 -15.78 21.33
CA ASP A 119 -10.36 -16.61 22.48
C ASP A 119 -11.06 -15.83 23.60
N GLY A 120 -11.36 -14.55 23.38
CA GLY A 120 -12.01 -13.66 24.33
C GLY A 120 -11.09 -12.94 25.30
N TYR A 121 -9.78 -13.23 25.30
CA TYR A 121 -8.83 -12.51 26.14
C TYR A 121 -8.79 -11.01 25.77
N ARG A 122 -8.63 -10.17 26.79
CA ARG A 122 -8.36 -8.73 26.63
C ARG A 122 -7.17 -8.33 27.51
N TYR A 123 -6.27 -7.55 26.97
CA TYR A 123 -5.31 -6.86 27.82
C TYR A 123 -6.02 -5.95 28.81
N ASN A 124 -5.32 -5.62 29.88
CA ASN A 124 -5.61 -4.46 30.73
C ASN A 124 -4.35 -3.58 30.80
N ALA A 125 -4.45 -2.42 31.42
CA ALA A 125 -3.35 -1.45 31.50
C ALA A 125 -2.04 -2.08 32.04
N GLN A 126 -2.14 -2.95 33.06
CA GLN A 126 -1.00 -3.57 33.69
C GLN A 126 -0.35 -4.64 32.77
N THR A 127 -1.15 -5.55 32.22
CA THR A 127 -0.64 -6.63 31.34
C THR A 127 -0.09 -6.07 30.04
N PHE A 128 -0.74 -5.06 29.46
CA PHE A 128 -0.24 -4.41 28.26
C PHE A 128 1.07 -3.64 28.52
N ALA A 129 1.17 -2.91 29.62
CA ALA A 129 2.41 -2.24 30.01
C ALA A 129 3.58 -3.22 30.20
N ALA A 130 3.32 -4.43 30.73
CA ALA A 130 4.33 -5.46 30.88
C ALA A 130 4.85 -5.97 29.53
N VAL A 131 3.96 -6.15 28.54
CA VAL A 131 4.32 -6.54 27.16
C VAL A 131 5.19 -5.46 26.50
N ILE A 132 4.76 -4.21 26.54
CA ILE A 132 5.51 -3.10 25.91
C ILE A 132 6.89 -2.88 26.55
N LYS A 133 7.01 -3.13 27.86
CA LYS A 133 8.31 -3.10 28.57
C LYS A 133 9.18 -4.34 28.31
N GLY A 134 8.69 -5.34 27.59
CA GLY A 134 9.38 -6.60 27.34
C GLY A 134 9.53 -7.51 28.57
N THR A 135 8.78 -7.27 29.64
CA THR A 135 8.78 -8.11 30.86
C THR A 135 7.79 -9.26 30.79
N GLN A 136 6.91 -9.24 29.78
CA GLN A 136 5.97 -10.30 29.46
C GLN A 136 5.90 -10.46 27.94
N SER A 137 5.78 -11.68 27.43
CA SER A 137 5.53 -11.96 26.02
C SER A 137 4.12 -11.47 25.61
N ALA A 138 3.98 -11.07 24.33
CA ALA A 138 2.68 -10.78 23.75
C ALA A 138 1.75 -12.01 23.85
N TYR A 139 0.47 -11.76 24.11
CA TYR A 139 -0.53 -12.81 24.28
C TYR A 139 -0.80 -13.53 22.95
N GLN A 140 -1.01 -14.84 23.06
CA GLN A 140 -1.46 -15.67 21.95
C GLN A 140 -2.82 -16.32 22.29
N PRO A 141 -3.76 -16.34 21.34
CA PRO A 141 -3.66 -15.95 19.93
C PRO A 141 -3.50 -14.41 19.75
N GLU A 142 -2.73 -14.02 18.72
CA GLU A 142 -2.44 -12.61 18.49
C GLU A 142 -3.64 -11.82 17.96
N MET A 143 -4.46 -12.46 17.12
CA MET A 143 -5.49 -11.77 16.33
C MET A 143 -6.68 -11.32 17.19
N ALA A 144 -7.20 -10.13 16.85
CA ALA A 144 -8.45 -9.62 17.40
C ALA A 144 -9.65 -10.43 16.89
N ASP A 145 -10.70 -10.50 17.71
CA ASP A 145 -11.99 -11.06 17.31
C ASP A 145 -12.77 -10.08 16.44
N TYR A 146 -12.58 -10.16 15.13
CA TYR A 146 -13.28 -9.33 14.17
C TYR A 146 -14.81 -9.49 14.22
N MET A 147 -15.30 -10.69 14.54
CA MET A 147 -16.75 -10.90 14.60
C MET A 147 -17.36 -10.25 15.83
N ALA A 148 -16.64 -10.22 16.95
CA ALA A 148 -17.07 -9.43 18.12
C ALA A 148 -17.11 -7.94 17.77
N ILE A 149 -16.09 -7.40 17.07
CA ILE A 149 -16.05 -6.00 16.61
C ILE A 149 -17.25 -5.70 15.69
N VAL A 150 -17.45 -6.53 14.67
CA VAL A 150 -18.55 -6.39 13.69
C VAL A 150 -19.92 -6.39 14.37
N THR A 151 -20.10 -7.26 15.37
CA THR A 151 -21.37 -7.41 16.09
C THR A 151 -21.62 -6.25 17.03
N VAL A 152 -20.67 -5.92 17.89
CA VAL A 152 -20.81 -4.85 18.91
C VAL A 152 -21.06 -3.49 18.27
N LEU A 153 -20.36 -3.21 17.15
CA LEU A 153 -20.50 -1.94 16.43
C LEU A 153 -21.63 -1.96 15.38
N ASN A 154 -22.39 -3.07 15.30
CA ASN A 154 -23.52 -3.22 14.36
C ASN A 154 -23.16 -2.85 12.91
N ILE A 155 -21.99 -3.34 12.43
CA ILE A 155 -21.39 -2.91 11.16
C ILE A 155 -22.24 -3.35 9.97
N LEU A 156 -22.64 -4.64 9.88
CA LEU A 156 -23.31 -5.17 8.69
C LEU A 156 -24.58 -4.42 8.29
N PRO A 157 -25.51 -4.09 9.21
CA PRO A 157 -26.68 -3.28 8.86
C PRO A 157 -26.33 -1.88 8.34
N GLN A 158 -25.24 -1.25 8.86
CA GLN A 158 -24.81 0.07 8.41
C GLN A 158 -24.24 0.01 6.99
N ILE A 159 -23.44 -1.03 6.65
CA ILE A 159 -22.95 -1.29 5.29
C ILE A 159 -24.12 -1.52 4.32
N THR A 160 -25.07 -2.37 4.70
CA THR A 160 -26.26 -2.67 3.88
C THR A 160 -27.08 -1.41 3.61
N ARG A 161 -27.26 -0.54 4.59
CA ARG A 161 -27.98 0.74 4.43
C ARG A 161 -27.14 1.86 3.80
N ARG A 162 -25.87 1.60 3.48
CA ARG A 162 -24.92 2.59 2.92
C ARG A 162 -24.71 3.81 3.83
N GLU A 163 -24.82 3.63 5.13
CA GLU A 163 -24.47 4.64 6.13
C GLU A 163 -22.96 4.76 6.26
N ILE A 164 -22.26 3.64 6.08
CA ILE A 164 -20.81 3.52 5.97
C ILE A 164 -20.46 2.59 4.80
N ASP A 165 -19.27 2.76 4.23
CA ASP A 165 -18.73 1.94 3.15
C ASP A 165 -17.56 1.08 3.62
N GLU A 166 -16.82 1.51 4.64
CA GLU A 166 -15.68 0.80 5.21
C GLU A 166 -15.44 1.17 6.67
N VAL A 167 -14.55 0.42 7.33
CA VAL A 167 -14.22 0.60 8.75
C VAL A 167 -12.71 0.80 8.91
N TRP A 168 -12.30 1.76 9.74
CA TRP A 168 -10.92 1.93 10.16
C TRP A 168 -10.79 1.64 11.65
N LEU A 169 -9.98 0.65 12.00
CA LEU A 169 -9.62 0.32 13.37
C LEU A 169 -8.26 0.93 13.66
N ILE A 170 -8.21 1.99 14.46
CA ILE A 170 -6.95 2.56 14.92
C ILE A 170 -6.69 2.08 16.35
N GLY A 171 -5.58 1.37 16.52
CA GLY A 171 -5.16 0.83 17.81
C GLY A 171 -3.66 1.02 18.03
N PHE A 172 -3.04 0.01 18.57
CA PHE A 172 -1.67 0.03 19.10
C PHE A 172 -0.98 -1.31 18.81
N PRO A 173 0.34 -1.44 19.03
CA PRO A 173 1.06 -2.70 18.87
C PRO A 173 0.37 -3.84 19.63
N ASN A 174 0.31 -5.02 19.03
CA ASN A 174 -0.37 -6.20 19.56
C ASN A 174 -1.90 -6.05 19.77
N ALA A 175 -2.56 -5.03 19.18
CA ALA A 175 -4.01 -4.99 19.12
C ALA A 175 -4.59 -6.21 18.37
N GLY A 176 -3.86 -6.71 17.38
CA GLY A 176 -4.20 -7.90 16.60
C GLY A 176 -5.06 -7.57 15.38
N PHE A 177 -4.92 -6.38 14.85
CA PHE A 177 -5.59 -5.99 13.62
C PHE A 177 -4.76 -6.41 12.39
N TYR A 178 -5.43 -6.95 11.36
CA TYR A 178 -4.87 -7.04 10.02
C TYR A 178 -4.69 -5.64 9.44
N GLU A 179 -3.70 -5.43 8.60
CA GLU A 179 -3.55 -4.17 7.86
C GLU A 179 -4.76 -3.88 6.99
N SER A 180 -5.32 -4.92 6.36
CA SER A 180 -6.64 -4.87 5.75
C SER A 180 -7.27 -6.26 5.67
N THR A 181 -8.59 -6.32 5.72
CA THR A 181 -9.38 -7.51 5.44
C THR A 181 -10.70 -7.10 4.79
N MET A 182 -11.39 -8.04 4.16
CA MET A 182 -12.63 -7.76 3.44
C MET A 182 -13.77 -8.61 3.98
N GLY A 183 -14.94 -8.02 4.17
CA GLY A 183 -16.19 -8.70 4.51
C GLY A 183 -17.25 -8.52 3.43
N GLY A 184 -18.40 -9.18 3.64
CA GLY A 184 -19.57 -9.14 2.77
C GLY A 184 -19.61 -10.26 1.73
N ALA A 185 -20.72 -10.36 1.01
CA ALA A 185 -20.91 -11.35 -0.03
C ALA A 185 -19.92 -11.15 -1.18
N GLY A 186 -19.21 -12.22 -1.57
CA GLY A 186 -18.19 -12.17 -2.59
C GLY A 186 -16.88 -11.49 -2.15
N ALA A 187 -16.64 -11.35 -0.83
CA ALA A 187 -15.35 -10.90 -0.30
C ALA A 187 -14.24 -11.84 -0.74
N PHE A 188 -13.09 -11.27 -1.06
CA PHE A 188 -11.89 -11.98 -1.51
C PHE A 188 -10.69 -11.58 -0.64
N TRP A 189 -9.55 -12.21 -0.87
CA TRP A 189 -8.31 -11.91 -0.16
C TRP A 189 -7.95 -10.42 -0.28
N CYS A 190 -7.79 -9.75 0.85
CA CYS A 190 -7.39 -8.35 0.93
C CYS A 190 -6.34 -8.19 2.04
N ASN A 191 -5.09 -8.50 1.73
CA ASN A 191 -3.95 -8.67 2.63
C ASN A 191 -4.19 -9.67 3.79
N ALA A 192 -5.40 -10.18 3.94
CA ALA A 192 -5.81 -11.17 4.91
C ALA A 192 -6.97 -12.01 4.35
N PRO A 193 -7.26 -13.19 4.95
CA PRO A 193 -8.44 -13.97 4.59
C PRO A 193 -9.72 -13.15 4.76
N PRO A 194 -10.72 -13.35 3.86
CA PRO A 194 -12.00 -12.67 3.98
C PRO A 194 -12.77 -13.11 5.22
N LEU A 195 -13.54 -12.21 5.79
CA LEU A 195 -14.43 -12.47 6.93
C LEU A 195 -15.69 -13.21 6.45
N THR A 196 -15.59 -14.51 6.20
CA THR A 196 -16.64 -15.32 5.59
C THR A 196 -17.96 -15.33 6.38
N ALA A 197 -17.92 -15.17 7.70
CA ALA A 197 -19.09 -15.06 8.57
C ALA A 197 -19.93 -13.79 8.29
N THR A 198 -19.42 -12.84 7.52
CA THR A 198 -20.12 -11.60 7.14
C THR A 198 -20.86 -11.72 5.79
N ALA A 199 -20.91 -12.89 5.17
CA ALA A 199 -21.49 -13.12 3.83
C ALA A 199 -23.00 -12.82 3.74
N SER A 200 -23.70 -12.64 4.85
CA SER A 200 -25.08 -12.16 4.88
C SER A 200 -25.23 -10.68 4.48
N CYS A 201 -24.15 -9.91 4.53
CA CYS A 201 -24.11 -8.54 4.00
C CYS A 201 -23.95 -8.64 2.46
N ASP A 202 -24.85 -8.03 1.73
CA ASP A 202 -24.92 -8.06 0.27
C ASP A 202 -23.84 -7.22 -0.45
N ARG A 203 -23.07 -6.45 0.31
CA ARG A 203 -21.97 -5.60 -0.19
C ARG A 203 -20.64 -6.00 0.40
N LYS A 204 -19.60 -5.99 -0.44
CA LYS A 204 -18.21 -6.04 0.02
C LYS A 204 -17.85 -4.75 0.73
N PHE A 205 -17.08 -4.86 1.80
CA PHE A 205 -16.52 -3.73 2.54
C PHE A 205 -15.13 -4.09 3.08
N VAL A 206 -14.28 -3.08 3.24
CA VAL A 206 -12.94 -3.27 3.78
C VAL A 206 -12.89 -2.82 5.23
N ILE A 207 -12.16 -3.55 6.06
CA ILE A 207 -11.74 -3.11 7.39
C ILE A 207 -10.23 -2.91 7.32
N MET A 208 -9.77 -1.66 7.55
CA MET A 208 -8.36 -1.31 7.67
C MET A 208 -7.95 -1.33 9.13
N GLY A 209 -6.77 -1.86 9.44
CA GLY A 209 -6.17 -1.79 10.77
C GLY A 209 -4.91 -0.93 10.77
N PHE A 210 -4.82 -0.02 11.74
CA PHE A 210 -3.72 0.93 11.87
C PHE A 210 -3.21 0.98 13.32
N SER A 211 -1.96 1.40 13.50
CA SER A 211 -1.36 1.62 14.83
C SER A 211 -0.96 3.08 14.98
N TYR A 212 -1.46 3.73 16.04
CA TYR A 212 -1.05 5.10 16.35
C TYR A 212 0.34 5.19 17.00
N GLU A 213 0.98 4.07 17.28
CA GLU A 213 2.42 4.04 17.58
C GLU A 213 3.24 4.40 16.33
N ARG A 214 2.71 4.15 15.15
CA ARG A 214 3.32 4.40 13.87
C ARG A 214 2.76 5.63 13.18
N GLY A 215 3.53 6.19 12.22
CA GLY A 215 3.13 7.38 11.46
C GLY A 215 2.22 7.06 10.26
N VAL A 216 1.83 8.11 9.55
CA VAL A 216 0.98 8.02 8.34
C VAL A 216 1.62 7.18 7.24
N GLY A 217 2.96 7.12 7.16
CA GLY A 217 3.67 6.26 6.19
C GLY A 217 3.30 4.78 6.31
N GLU A 218 3.05 4.28 7.53
CA GLU A 218 2.58 2.91 7.74
C GLU A 218 1.09 2.74 7.40
N MET A 219 0.28 3.78 7.56
CA MET A 219 -1.11 3.75 7.08
C MET A 219 -1.15 3.66 5.55
N LEU A 220 -0.27 4.40 4.87
CA LEU A 220 -0.09 4.32 3.41
C LEU A 220 0.45 2.95 2.98
N HIS A 221 1.33 2.32 3.78
CA HIS A 221 1.80 0.96 3.57
C HIS A 221 0.64 -0.04 3.59
N SER A 222 -0.14 -0.05 4.66
CA SER A 222 -1.32 -0.91 4.80
C SER A 222 -2.33 -0.68 3.65
N PHE A 223 -2.52 0.57 3.23
CA PHE A 223 -3.35 0.91 2.08
C PHE A 223 -2.76 0.41 0.76
N GLY A 224 -1.43 0.43 0.61
CA GLY A 224 -0.74 -0.16 -0.53
C GLY A 224 -1.05 -1.65 -0.70
N HIS A 225 -1.05 -2.42 0.36
CA HIS A 225 -1.45 -3.83 0.33
C HIS A 225 -2.92 -4.03 -0.06
N ARG A 226 -3.82 -3.14 0.39
CA ARG A 226 -5.19 -3.10 -0.11
C ARG A 226 -5.22 -2.87 -1.62
N CYS A 227 -4.44 -1.90 -2.13
CA CYS A 227 -4.34 -1.64 -3.57
C CYS A 227 -3.86 -2.87 -4.33
N GLU A 228 -2.79 -3.52 -3.88
CA GLU A 228 -2.24 -4.73 -4.47
C GLU A 228 -3.28 -5.85 -4.58
N SER A 229 -3.98 -6.12 -3.47
CA SER A 229 -4.99 -7.17 -3.42
C SER A 229 -6.16 -6.90 -4.37
N ILE A 230 -6.69 -5.68 -4.36
CA ILE A 230 -7.85 -5.30 -5.19
C ILE A 230 -7.46 -5.26 -6.67
N MET A 231 -6.29 -4.71 -7.02
CA MET A 231 -5.87 -4.63 -8.41
C MET A 231 -5.47 -5.99 -8.98
N THR A 232 -4.87 -6.87 -8.19
CA THR A 232 -4.67 -8.28 -8.57
C THR A 232 -5.99 -8.93 -8.95
N GLN A 233 -7.03 -8.71 -8.17
CA GLN A 233 -8.37 -9.26 -8.45
C GLN A 233 -9.04 -8.59 -9.67
N ALA A 234 -8.88 -7.27 -9.84
CA ALA A 234 -9.43 -6.54 -10.98
C ALA A 234 -8.83 -7.02 -12.33
N PHE A 235 -7.55 -7.42 -12.32
CA PHE A 235 -6.85 -7.95 -13.49
C PHE A 235 -6.79 -9.49 -13.56
N ALA A 236 -7.51 -10.22 -12.69
CA ALA A 236 -7.44 -11.68 -12.61
C ALA A 236 -7.80 -12.42 -13.91
N LYS A 237 -8.58 -11.79 -14.80
CA LYS A 237 -8.98 -12.37 -16.09
C LYS A 237 -8.04 -12.01 -17.24
N THR A 238 -6.98 -11.23 -16.99
CA THR A 238 -6.00 -10.80 -17.99
C THR A 238 -4.68 -11.54 -17.82
N GLN A 239 -3.90 -11.70 -18.90
CA GLN A 239 -2.63 -12.41 -18.90
C GLN A 239 -1.56 -11.65 -19.70
N GLY A 240 -0.29 -11.97 -19.43
CA GLY A 240 0.85 -11.37 -20.13
C GLY A 240 0.86 -9.85 -20.01
N GLU A 241 1.21 -9.14 -21.07
CA GLU A 241 1.28 -7.67 -21.09
C GLU A 241 -0.08 -6.99 -20.96
N ALA A 242 -1.19 -7.70 -21.21
CA ALA A 242 -2.53 -7.19 -20.98
C ALA A 242 -2.89 -7.10 -19.47
N ASN A 243 -2.17 -7.83 -18.60
CA ASN A 243 -2.26 -7.64 -17.18
C ASN A 243 -1.40 -6.44 -16.75
N LEU A 244 -1.99 -5.26 -16.83
CA LEU A 244 -1.29 -4.01 -16.53
C LEU A 244 -0.90 -3.87 -15.08
N TYR A 245 -1.60 -4.54 -14.14
CA TYR A 245 -1.18 -4.53 -12.75
C TYR A 245 0.05 -5.42 -12.52
N ALA A 246 0.12 -6.59 -13.15
CA ALA A 246 1.33 -7.42 -13.12
C ALA A 246 2.52 -6.71 -13.77
N ARG A 247 2.29 -5.87 -14.80
CA ARG A 247 3.32 -5.00 -15.37
C ARG A 247 3.73 -3.91 -14.36
N PHE A 248 2.78 -3.16 -13.80
CA PHE A 248 3.02 -2.10 -12.81
C PHE A 248 3.89 -2.58 -11.64
N SER A 249 3.68 -3.79 -11.16
CA SER A 249 4.36 -4.37 -10.00
C SER A 249 5.75 -4.98 -10.29
N ARG A 250 6.29 -4.87 -11.52
CA ARG A 250 7.63 -5.36 -11.85
C ARG A 250 8.71 -4.57 -11.13
N TYR A 251 9.74 -5.27 -10.65
CA TYR A 251 10.98 -4.69 -10.14
C TYR A 251 12.18 -5.46 -10.71
N ASP A 252 13.36 -4.86 -10.71
CA ASP A 252 14.50 -5.32 -11.50
C ASP A 252 14.96 -6.75 -11.17
N LYS A 253 14.90 -7.15 -9.89
CA LYS A 253 15.29 -8.51 -9.48
C LYS A 253 14.47 -9.60 -10.16
N THR A 254 13.17 -9.39 -10.36
CA THR A 254 12.26 -10.36 -10.97
C THR A 254 12.05 -10.14 -12.47
N SER A 255 12.33 -8.93 -12.94
CA SER A 255 12.18 -8.51 -14.33
C SER A 255 13.37 -7.65 -14.77
N PRO A 256 14.59 -8.24 -14.93
CA PRO A 256 15.80 -7.49 -15.17
C PRO A 256 15.72 -6.59 -16.40
N GLY A 257 16.02 -5.29 -16.22
CA GLY A 257 15.95 -4.26 -17.26
C GLY A 257 14.53 -3.85 -17.67
N GLN A 258 13.49 -4.36 -17.00
CA GLN A 258 12.07 -4.06 -17.23
C GLN A 258 11.35 -3.63 -15.96
N ALA A 259 12.05 -3.04 -15.02
CA ALA A 259 11.43 -2.56 -13.79
C ALA A 259 10.40 -1.45 -14.09
N GLU A 260 9.30 -1.49 -13.38
CA GLU A 260 8.23 -0.49 -13.36
C GLU A 260 8.18 0.17 -11.96
N LEU A 261 7.04 0.17 -11.26
CA LEU A 261 6.95 0.73 -9.90
C LEU A 261 7.40 -0.24 -8.81
N GLY A 262 7.31 -1.54 -9.09
CA GLY A 262 7.45 -2.55 -8.05
C GLY A 262 6.20 -2.70 -7.20
N THR A 263 6.37 -3.33 -6.05
CA THR A 263 5.32 -3.55 -5.06
C THR A 263 5.52 -2.65 -3.84
N ILE A 264 4.59 -2.72 -2.88
CA ILE A 264 4.71 -1.93 -1.65
C ILE A 264 5.96 -2.29 -0.83
N HIS A 265 6.43 -3.55 -0.93
CA HIS A 265 7.65 -4.02 -0.28
C HIS A 265 8.91 -3.92 -1.15
N PHE A 266 8.75 -3.94 -2.46
CA PHE A 266 9.86 -4.04 -3.42
C PHE A 266 9.82 -2.88 -4.41
N PRO A 267 10.44 -1.74 -4.10
CA PRO A 267 10.63 -0.66 -5.07
C PRO A 267 11.44 -1.14 -6.31
N PRO A 268 11.53 -0.35 -7.38
CA PRO A 268 12.11 -0.78 -8.66
C PRO A 268 13.47 -1.48 -8.56
N ASN A 269 14.33 -1.09 -7.64
CA ASN A 269 15.70 -1.62 -7.48
C ASN A 269 15.88 -2.60 -6.31
N ALA A 270 14.80 -3.00 -5.64
CA ALA A 270 14.89 -3.84 -4.46
C ALA A 270 15.51 -5.21 -4.74
N GLN A 271 16.40 -5.66 -3.87
CA GLN A 271 17.04 -6.98 -3.88
C GLN A 271 16.51 -7.90 -2.77
N GLN A 272 15.88 -7.34 -1.76
CA GLN A 272 15.28 -8.04 -0.63
C GLN A 272 14.02 -7.32 -0.16
N ASP A 273 13.30 -7.92 0.77
CA ASP A 273 12.12 -7.33 1.38
C ASP A 273 12.47 -6.05 2.14
N TYR A 274 11.65 -5.00 2.00
CA TYR A 274 11.85 -3.68 2.61
C TYR A 274 13.18 -2.98 2.21
N ASP A 275 13.69 -3.21 1.01
CA ASP A 275 14.94 -2.61 0.50
C ASP A 275 14.73 -1.14 0.04
N TYR A 276 14.19 -0.33 0.94
CA TYR A 276 13.66 1.01 0.64
C TYR A 276 14.72 2.10 0.47
N ASN A 277 15.94 1.86 0.95
CA ASN A 277 17.07 2.80 0.89
C ASN A 277 18.21 2.33 0.00
N ASN A 278 17.97 1.40 -0.92
CA ASN A 278 18.97 0.87 -1.83
C ASN A 278 19.49 1.98 -2.78
N PRO A 279 20.78 2.31 -2.74
CA PRO A 279 21.36 3.36 -3.59
C PRO A 279 21.65 2.91 -5.02
N THR A 280 21.54 1.61 -5.32
CA THR A 280 21.84 1.06 -6.64
C THR A 280 20.81 1.53 -7.67
N LYS A 281 21.27 2.11 -8.78
CA LYS A 281 20.39 2.54 -9.86
C LYS A 281 20.03 1.37 -10.77
N VAL A 282 18.76 1.33 -11.18
CA VAL A 282 18.24 0.41 -12.18
C VAL A 282 17.47 1.18 -13.26
N ALA A 283 17.39 0.62 -14.46
CA ALA A 283 16.51 1.14 -15.49
C ALA A 283 15.05 0.83 -15.15
N SER A 284 14.20 1.84 -15.11
CA SER A 284 12.78 1.68 -14.77
C SER A 284 11.89 2.61 -15.60
N ASN A 285 10.68 2.15 -15.91
CA ASN A 285 9.62 2.94 -16.55
C ASN A 285 8.63 3.54 -15.53
N CYS A 286 8.96 3.59 -14.26
CA CYS A 286 8.03 4.06 -13.23
C CYS A 286 7.40 5.42 -13.59
N TYR A 287 8.17 6.36 -14.15
CA TYR A 287 7.66 7.67 -14.55
C TYR A 287 6.75 7.65 -15.79
N ASP A 288 6.84 6.61 -16.63
CA ASP A 288 5.97 6.49 -17.80
C ASP A 288 4.51 6.17 -17.43
N TRP A 289 4.26 5.72 -16.21
CA TRP A 289 2.90 5.55 -15.69
C TRP A 289 2.12 6.86 -15.54
N TYR A 290 2.80 8.00 -15.50
CA TYR A 290 2.12 9.31 -15.62
C TYR A 290 1.61 9.60 -17.04
N ASN A 291 2.11 8.89 -18.04
CA ASN A 291 1.65 8.97 -19.42
C ASN A 291 0.55 7.93 -19.75
N PHE A 292 0.25 7.00 -18.80
CA PHE A 292 -0.74 5.95 -19.01
C PHE A 292 -2.08 6.53 -19.51
N PRO A 293 -2.73 5.90 -20.51
CA PRO A 293 -2.36 4.66 -21.20
C PRO A 293 -1.44 4.85 -22.42
N GLN A 294 -1.05 6.08 -22.77
CA GLN A 294 -0.17 6.38 -23.91
C GLN A 294 1.28 6.41 -23.47
N PHE A 295 1.83 5.24 -23.13
CA PHE A 295 3.24 5.11 -22.74
C PHE A 295 4.20 5.65 -23.82
N LYS A 296 5.26 6.34 -23.39
CA LYS A 296 6.26 7.02 -24.23
C LYS A 296 7.63 6.38 -24.19
N ASN A 297 7.78 5.27 -23.44
CA ASN A 297 9.06 4.64 -23.12
C ASN A 297 10.01 5.60 -22.37
N ASP A 298 9.51 6.32 -21.37
CA ASP A 298 10.30 7.20 -20.50
C ASP A 298 11.10 6.36 -19.48
N VAL A 299 12.12 5.66 -19.97
CA VAL A 299 13.03 4.83 -19.16
C VAL A 299 14.03 5.73 -18.44
N ARG A 300 14.09 5.63 -17.12
CA ARG A 300 15.01 6.39 -16.27
C ARG A 300 15.86 5.48 -15.41
N GLN A 301 17.04 5.98 -15.01
CA GLN A 301 17.88 5.34 -14.00
C GLN A 301 17.44 5.84 -12.62
N VAL A 302 16.80 4.97 -11.83
CA VAL A 302 16.18 5.29 -10.56
C VAL A 302 16.78 4.51 -9.40
N ASN A 303 16.78 5.09 -8.23
CA ASN A 303 17.17 4.46 -6.97
C ASN A 303 16.38 5.09 -5.81
N ALA A 304 16.77 4.79 -4.57
CA ALA A 304 16.09 5.27 -3.36
C ALA A 304 15.95 6.80 -3.26
N ASP A 305 16.77 7.58 -3.97
CA ASP A 305 16.65 9.06 -3.98
C ASP A 305 15.30 9.54 -4.51
N GLU A 306 14.67 8.76 -5.43
CA GLU A 306 13.38 9.09 -6.03
C GLU A 306 12.21 8.98 -5.04
N TRP A 307 12.35 8.12 -4.03
CA TRP A 307 11.28 7.82 -3.06
C TRP A 307 11.71 8.03 -1.60
N GLY A 308 12.69 8.93 -1.37
CA GLY A 308 12.98 9.46 -0.04
C GLY A 308 13.92 8.62 0.84
N ASN A 309 14.76 7.75 0.26
CA ASN A 309 15.83 7.04 0.97
C ASN A 309 15.37 6.32 2.26
N GLY A 310 14.29 5.55 2.18
CA GLY A 310 13.74 4.80 3.30
C GLY A 310 12.72 5.56 4.16
N ASN A 311 12.36 6.79 3.81
CA ASN A 311 11.23 7.47 4.43
C ASN A 311 9.92 6.85 3.94
N LEU A 312 9.17 6.20 4.82
CA LEU A 312 7.99 5.41 4.48
C LEU A 312 6.84 6.27 3.93
N GLU A 313 6.64 7.48 4.44
CA GLU A 313 5.58 8.38 3.97
C GLU A 313 5.88 8.86 2.55
N ILE A 314 7.13 9.25 2.27
CA ILE A 314 7.55 9.68 0.93
C ILE A 314 7.46 8.52 -0.05
N LEU A 315 7.98 7.34 0.31
CA LEU A 315 7.96 6.13 -0.53
C LEU A 315 6.53 5.73 -0.91
N HIS A 316 5.67 5.52 0.09
CA HIS A 316 4.33 5.02 -0.16
C HIS A 316 3.43 6.08 -0.82
N SER A 317 3.66 7.36 -0.53
CA SER A 317 3.05 8.47 -1.26
C SER A 317 3.53 8.52 -2.71
N TRP A 318 4.83 8.31 -2.97
CA TRP A 318 5.38 8.20 -4.32
C TRP A 318 4.73 7.04 -5.09
N TRP A 319 4.69 5.83 -4.51
CA TRP A 319 4.10 4.66 -5.13
C TRP A 319 2.60 4.87 -5.46
N THR A 320 1.81 5.35 -4.51
CA THR A 320 0.37 5.56 -4.70
C THR A 320 0.06 6.65 -5.72
N LYS A 321 0.90 7.69 -5.85
CA LYS A 321 0.75 8.74 -6.86
C LYS A 321 0.87 8.24 -8.30
N HIS A 322 1.56 7.12 -8.52
CA HIS A 322 1.71 6.51 -9.84
C HIS A 322 0.53 5.63 -10.24
N LEU A 323 -0.38 5.29 -9.32
CA LEU A 323 -1.58 4.54 -9.69
C LEU A 323 -2.41 5.29 -10.73
N PRO A 324 -2.79 4.63 -11.85
CA PRO A 324 -3.59 5.21 -12.92
C PRO A 324 -4.89 5.85 -12.45
N LYS A 325 -5.21 7.05 -13.00
CA LYS A 325 -6.33 7.90 -12.55
C LYS A 325 -6.95 8.73 -13.68
N VAL A 326 -6.98 8.15 -14.88
CA VAL A 326 -7.43 8.82 -16.10
C VAL A 326 -8.70 8.19 -16.67
N ALA A 327 -9.33 8.88 -17.62
CA ALA A 327 -10.51 8.39 -18.34
C ALA A 327 -10.17 7.19 -19.24
N GLY A 328 -11.19 6.40 -19.57
CA GLY A 328 -11.08 5.29 -20.49
C GLY A 328 -10.98 3.93 -19.82
N ARG A 329 -10.75 2.91 -20.65
CA ARG A 329 -10.63 1.50 -20.26
C ARG A 329 -9.52 0.84 -21.07
N THR A 330 -8.75 -0.03 -20.46
CA THR A 330 -7.69 -0.80 -21.09
C THR A 330 -7.69 -2.22 -20.53
N SER A 331 -7.59 -3.23 -21.38
CA SER A 331 -7.64 -4.64 -21.00
C SER A 331 -8.89 -5.03 -20.19
N GLY A 332 -10.03 -4.42 -20.49
CA GLY A 332 -11.29 -4.66 -19.77
C GLY A 332 -11.39 -4.00 -18.39
N VAL A 333 -10.37 -3.27 -17.93
CA VAL A 333 -10.33 -2.57 -16.64
C VAL A 333 -10.35 -1.07 -16.86
N ALA A 334 -11.14 -0.32 -16.08
CA ALA A 334 -11.15 1.13 -16.18
C ALA A 334 -9.78 1.72 -15.84
N ASN A 335 -9.38 2.76 -16.57
CA ASN A 335 -8.08 3.42 -16.42
C ASN A 335 -7.96 4.23 -15.12
N ASN A 336 -9.06 4.50 -14.44
CA ASN A 336 -9.04 5.01 -13.08
C ASN A 336 -9.07 3.83 -12.08
N TRP A 337 -7.90 3.34 -11.68
CA TRP A 337 -7.79 2.22 -10.74
C TRP A 337 -8.34 2.55 -9.35
N TRP A 338 -8.31 3.80 -8.99
CA TRP A 338 -8.81 4.28 -7.70
C TRP A 338 -10.27 3.93 -7.45
N GLN A 339 -11.11 3.85 -8.49
CA GLN A 339 -12.52 3.48 -8.30
C GLN A 339 -12.68 2.06 -7.74
N TYR A 340 -11.82 1.10 -8.15
CA TYR A 340 -11.85 -0.28 -7.65
C TYR A 340 -11.27 -0.37 -6.23
N ILE A 341 -10.16 0.35 -5.98
CA ILE A 341 -9.49 0.41 -4.68
C ILE A 341 -10.44 0.96 -3.62
N MET A 342 -11.23 1.97 -3.97
CA MET A 342 -12.18 2.62 -3.06
C MET A 342 -13.51 1.87 -2.94
N ASP A 343 -13.95 1.19 -4.01
CA ASP A 343 -15.20 0.41 -4.01
C ASP A 343 -14.95 -0.97 -4.61
N PRO A 344 -14.61 -1.98 -3.80
CA PRO A 344 -14.37 -3.35 -4.28
C PRO A 344 -15.62 -4.01 -4.89
N ASN A 345 -16.81 -3.43 -4.73
CA ASN A 345 -18.03 -3.93 -5.39
C ASN A 345 -17.99 -3.73 -6.91
N LEU A 346 -17.12 -2.85 -7.42
CA LEU A 346 -16.89 -2.65 -8.85
C LEU A 346 -16.01 -3.73 -9.49
N VAL A 347 -15.32 -4.54 -8.68
CA VAL A 347 -14.52 -5.67 -9.17
C VAL A 347 -15.46 -6.80 -9.53
N ASN A 348 -15.57 -7.09 -10.84
CA ASN A 348 -16.37 -8.21 -11.36
C ASN A 348 -15.55 -9.50 -11.30
N LEU A 349 -15.98 -10.43 -10.48
CA LEU A 349 -15.39 -11.76 -10.32
C LEU A 349 -15.73 -12.69 -11.50
#